data_dca121b2bec79d06bc37afc36b272e55
#
_entry.id   dca121b2bec79d06bc37afc36b272e55
#
_cell.length_a   1.000
_cell.length_b   1.000
_cell.length_c   1.000
_cell.angle_alpha   90.00
_cell.angle_beta   90.00
_cell.angle_gamma   90.00
#
_symmetry.space_group_name_H-M   'P 1'
#
loop_
_entity.id
_entity.type
_entity.pdbx_description
1 polymer ?
#
loop_
_entity_poly.entity_id
_entity_poly.type
_entity_poly.pdbx_seq_one_letter_code
_entity_poly.pdbx_strand_id
1 'polypeptide(L)'
;MLYHSPFLQLLEQLPGGYEICTDKKQTLTAKELIEKSRSLAFYLQTKGVRRGDAVLLACDTGIEFLVLFMALLHLRTKTALVDPHMGNERYASKIKQFQPKWAFIDNRLLLLQEHPVIRFFYKRFSKKPFYIPYSSAYKTFATGIRLPLLQKHFRLHYPLQNEIFLNDETDDEVAVVYTSGTLAEPKAVVHTINSLYASLQAIAHLLKQTEQGAVITHLPQFALIGMMTGYKTFFWKETTAVKERIDLIHTHQINTLFGPPAEYRELMAYCRKTNQPLPLCLKHLVLGSAPVLSSFLAELRTLTQAKITCLYGMTEHLVISSIDGDEKLAYKGKGDLVGWPLQNMQYEIASDGELFIRSALLFRRYFHQPAVESFHATGDLIATDEKGRFVMKGRKKNMIIRANKNIYPGLYETSIAKINGVNEVCMLGIYNHQLHDEQVILVIDGDPSLTANDILQQLKRGPFAIDSDALPDYILFQSLPKSGRQQKVDLSLLTEQVKSQLPSATILS
;
A
#
# COMPACT_ATOMS: atom_id res chain seq x y z
N MET A 1 4.25 32.50 -4.54
CA MET A 1 3.03 32.45 -3.72
C MET A 1 2.92 31.07 -3.10
N LEU A 2 2.66 30.98 -1.82
CA LEU A 2 2.38 29.76 -1.09
C LEU A 2 0.89 29.68 -0.77
N TYR A 3 0.31 28.49 -0.76
CA TYR A 3 -1.13 28.32 -0.59
C TYR A 3 -1.46 27.62 0.72
N HIS A 4 -2.50 28.12 1.37
CA HIS A 4 -3.05 27.51 2.58
C HIS A 4 -3.75 26.18 2.23
N SER A 5 -3.76 25.24 3.16
CA SER A 5 -4.32 23.91 2.96
C SER A 5 -4.98 23.36 4.21
N PRO A 6 -5.92 22.39 4.10
CA PRO A 6 -6.50 21.73 5.26
C PRO A 6 -5.42 21.10 6.19
N PHE A 7 -4.31 20.64 5.62
CA PHE A 7 -3.18 20.11 6.38
C PHE A 7 -2.47 21.19 7.20
N LEU A 8 -2.32 22.40 6.64
CA LEU A 8 -1.74 23.52 7.36
C LEU A 8 -2.67 24.00 8.46
N GLN A 9 -3.97 24.12 8.20
CA GLN A 9 -4.98 24.46 9.20
C GLN A 9 -4.92 23.52 10.42
N LEU A 10 -4.80 22.21 10.16
CA LEU A 10 -4.68 21.22 11.21
C LEU A 10 -3.41 21.44 12.05
N LEU A 11 -2.27 21.70 11.39
CA LEU A 11 -0.99 21.97 12.08
C LEU A 11 -1.03 23.24 12.94
N GLU A 12 -1.70 24.30 12.45
CA GLU A 12 -1.85 25.56 13.17
C GLU A 12 -2.74 25.46 14.42
N GLN A 13 -3.63 24.45 14.46
CA GLN A 13 -4.46 24.16 15.63
C GLN A 13 -3.72 23.36 16.71
N LEU A 14 -2.59 22.72 16.38
CA LEU A 14 -1.80 21.99 17.35
C LEU A 14 -0.92 22.94 18.19
N PRO A 15 -0.66 22.63 19.47
CA PRO A 15 0.33 23.37 20.25
C PRO A 15 1.67 23.42 19.50
N GLY A 16 2.34 24.58 19.46
CA GLY A 16 3.56 24.75 18.69
C GLY A 16 4.70 23.78 19.06
N GLY A 17 4.77 23.38 20.32
CA GLY A 17 5.70 22.35 20.81
C GLY A 17 5.25 20.91 20.63
N TYR A 18 4.09 20.68 20.00
CA TYR A 18 3.56 19.33 19.78
C TYR A 18 4.48 18.52 18.85
N GLU A 19 4.93 17.37 19.31
CA GLU A 19 5.85 16.50 18.56
C GLU A 19 5.08 15.70 17.50
N ILE A 20 5.28 16.03 16.22
CA ILE A 20 4.61 15.40 15.07
C ILE A 20 5.24 14.06 14.74
N CYS A 21 6.57 14.05 14.59
CA CYS A 21 7.27 12.83 14.23
C CYS A 21 8.70 12.79 14.78
N THR A 22 9.20 11.56 14.88
CA THR A 22 10.57 11.29 15.32
C THR A 22 11.20 10.27 14.38
N ASP A 23 12.41 10.53 13.94
CA ASP A 23 13.32 9.51 13.44
C ASP A 23 14.40 9.21 14.49
N LYS A 24 15.36 8.33 14.19
CA LYS A 24 16.39 7.85 15.14
C LYS A 24 17.13 8.95 15.90
N LYS A 25 17.14 10.19 15.43
CA LYS A 25 18.02 11.28 15.93
C LYS A 25 17.33 12.61 16.15
N GLN A 26 16.18 12.83 15.56
CA GLN A 26 15.52 14.13 15.54
C GLN A 26 14.02 13.98 15.79
N THR A 27 13.47 14.91 16.56
CA THR A 27 12.03 15.10 16.71
C THR A 27 11.65 16.38 15.99
N LEU A 28 10.53 16.35 15.27
CA LEU A 28 9.97 17.49 14.55
C LEU A 28 8.66 17.90 15.22
N THR A 29 8.62 19.17 15.67
CA THR A 29 7.40 19.75 16.23
C THR A 29 6.48 20.33 15.15
N ALA A 30 5.22 20.61 15.51
CA ALA A 30 4.26 21.25 14.61
C ALA A 30 4.78 22.60 14.09
N LYS A 31 5.31 23.44 15.00
CA LYS A 31 5.91 24.73 14.65
C LYS A 31 7.07 24.57 13.68
N GLU A 32 8.00 23.66 13.97
CA GLU A 32 9.16 23.42 13.08
C GLU A 32 8.74 22.86 11.72
N LEU A 33 7.70 22.02 11.66
CA LEU A 33 7.18 21.50 10.38
C LEU A 33 6.62 22.65 9.52
N ILE A 34 5.83 23.55 10.11
CA ILE A 34 5.31 24.75 9.43
C ILE A 34 6.46 25.64 8.93
N GLU A 35 7.40 25.98 9.81
CA GLU A 35 8.52 26.86 9.48
C GLU A 35 9.42 26.26 8.39
N LYS A 36 9.83 25.00 8.55
CA LYS A 36 10.71 24.31 7.59
C LYS A 36 10.03 24.07 6.23
N SER A 37 8.75 23.66 6.23
CA SER A 37 8.03 23.44 4.97
C SER A 37 7.75 24.76 4.23
N ARG A 38 7.42 25.83 4.92
CA ARG A 38 7.28 27.17 4.35
C ARG A 38 8.58 27.65 3.73
N SER A 39 9.67 27.58 4.49
CA SER A 39 11.01 27.97 4.06
C SER A 39 11.48 27.19 2.84
N LEU A 40 11.27 25.87 2.85
CA LEU A 40 11.59 25.01 1.72
C LEU A 40 10.74 25.34 0.49
N ALA A 41 9.43 25.54 0.66
CA ALA A 41 8.54 25.90 -0.43
C ALA A 41 8.97 27.20 -1.11
N PHE A 42 9.33 28.22 -0.33
CA PHE A 42 9.90 29.46 -0.85
C PHE A 42 11.17 29.21 -1.66
N TYR A 43 12.12 28.46 -1.11
CA TYR A 43 13.36 28.11 -1.81
C TYR A 43 13.08 27.40 -3.14
N LEU A 44 12.19 26.41 -3.15
CA LEU A 44 11.81 25.69 -4.37
C LEU A 44 11.19 26.63 -5.40
N GLN A 45 10.40 27.61 -4.95
CA GLN A 45 9.80 28.61 -5.82
C GLN A 45 10.88 29.50 -6.47
N THR A 46 11.96 29.88 -5.74
CA THR A 46 13.10 30.63 -6.33
C THR A 46 13.84 29.82 -7.39
N LYS A 47 13.81 28.48 -7.29
CA LYS A 47 14.38 27.57 -8.30
C LYS A 47 13.47 27.33 -9.49
N GLY A 48 12.25 27.87 -9.45
CA GLY A 48 11.30 27.84 -10.53
C GLY A 48 10.23 26.74 -10.43
N VAL A 49 10.08 26.08 -9.26
CA VAL A 49 8.93 25.21 -9.00
C VAL A 49 7.66 26.04 -8.91
N ARG A 50 6.61 25.64 -9.60
CA ARG A 50 5.34 26.38 -9.73
C ARG A 50 4.15 25.48 -9.44
N ARG A 51 3.00 26.09 -9.16
CA ARG A 51 1.69 25.43 -9.06
C ARG A 51 1.43 24.56 -10.29
N GLY A 52 0.96 23.34 -10.08
CA GLY A 52 0.65 22.39 -11.14
C GLY A 52 1.85 21.68 -11.76
N ASP A 53 3.10 22.07 -11.42
CA ASP A 53 4.28 21.34 -11.90
C ASP A 53 4.24 19.86 -11.48
N ALA A 54 4.61 18.99 -12.40
CA ALA A 54 4.77 17.56 -12.15
C ALA A 54 6.08 17.28 -11.40
N VAL A 55 5.98 16.73 -10.21
CA VAL A 55 7.10 16.49 -9.28
C VAL A 55 7.19 15.01 -8.93
N LEU A 56 8.36 14.44 -9.08
CA LEU A 56 8.65 13.05 -8.71
C LEU A 56 9.33 13.01 -7.34
N LEU A 57 8.80 12.19 -6.42
CA LEU A 57 9.45 11.85 -5.15
C LEU A 57 9.95 10.41 -5.17
N ALA A 58 11.28 10.24 -5.10
CA ALA A 58 11.98 8.96 -4.95
C ALA A 58 12.94 9.03 -3.76
N CYS A 59 12.40 9.30 -2.58
CA CYS A 59 13.15 9.42 -1.33
C CYS A 59 12.53 8.54 -0.23
N ASP A 60 13.32 8.26 0.81
CA ASP A 60 12.87 7.50 1.97
C ASP A 60 11.82 8.27 2.77
N THR A 61 10.92 7.53 3.41
CA THR A 61 9.99 8.07 4.40
C THR A 61 10.76 8.52 5.66
N GLY A 62 10.43 9.68 6.19
CA GLY A 62 11.07 10.27 7.37
C GLY A 62 10.76 11.74 7.51
N ILE A 63 11.45 12.42 8.40
CA ILE A 63 11.26 13.87 8.68
C ILE A 63 11.46 14.71 7.41
N GLU A 64 12.54 14.47 6.65
CA GLU A 64 12.82 15.22 5.41
C GLU A 64 11.73 15.02 4.37
N PHE A 65 11.23 13.77 4.22
CA PHE A 65 10.09 13.49 3.34
C PHE A 65 8.85 14.28 3.75
N LEU A 66 8.53 14.31 5.05
CA LEU A 66 7.35 15.02 5.55
C LEU A 66 7.44 16.53 5.30
N VAL A 67 8.59 17.15 5.61
CA VAL A 67 8.84 18.57 5.34
C VAL A 67 8.75 18.88 3.85
N LEU A 68 9.34 18.03 3.00
CA LEU A 68 9.31 18.20 1.55
C LEU A 68 7.89 18.04 0.99
N PHE A 69 7.16 17.02 1.43
CA PHE A 69 5.80 16.79 0.95
C PHE A 69 4.88 17.95 1.34
N MET A 70 4.99 18.46 2.59
CA MET A 70 4.26 19.66 3.00
C MET A 70 4.65 20.90 2.18
N ALA A 71 5.93 21.09 1.89
CA ALA A 71 6.37 22.19 1.03
C ALA A 71 5.78 22.12 -0.38
N LEU A 72 5.68 20.93 -0.96
CA LEU A 72 5.06 20.69 -2.26
C LEU A 72 3.53 20.89 -2.24
N LEU A 73 2.87 20.55 -1.13
CA LEU A 73 1.47 20.90 -0.90
C LEU A 73 1.25 22.41 -0.83
N HIS A 74 2.14 23.16 -0.16
CA HIS A 74 2.07 24.63 -0.15
C HIS A 74 2.26 25.26 -1.53
N LEU A 75 2.97 24.58 -2.41
CA LEU A 75 3.17 25.01 -3.81
C LEU A 75 2.07 24.49 -4.75
N ARG A 76 1.16 23.64 -4.27
CA ARG A 76 0.12 23.02 -5.08
C ARG A 76 0.68 22.28 -6.31
N THR A 77 1.77 21.53 -6.14
CA THR A 77 2.38 20.71 -7.20
C THR A 77 1.69 19.36 -7.33
N LYS A 78 1.71 18.77 -8.52
CA LYS A 78 1.27 17.39 -8.76
C LYS A 78 2.42 16.46 -8.40
N THR A 79 2.36 15.85 -7.25
CA THR A 79 3.45 15.07 -6.68
C THR A 79 3.23 13.58 -6.84
N ALA A 80 4.09 12.89 -7.59
CA ALA A 80 4.06 11.43 -7.75
C ALA A 80 5.01 10.74 -6.78
N LEU A 81 4.46 9.78 -6.01
CA LEU A 81 5.23 8.88 -5.17
C LEU A 81 5.56 7.61 -5.96
N VAL A 82 6.83 7.42 -6.31
CA VAL A 82 7.25 6.26 -7.09
C VAL A 82 8.33 5.49 -6.36
N ASP A 83 8.10 4.17 -6.20
CA ASP A 83 9.07 3.28 -5.59
C ASP A 83 10.21 2.96 -6.57
N PRO A 84 11.47 3.30 -6.27
CA PRO A 84 12.60 3.01 -7.14
C PRO A 84 12.94 1.52 -7.25
N HIS A 85 12.39 0.68 -6.38
CA HIS A 85 12.68 -0.76 -6.34
C HIS A 85 11.69 -1.63 -7.13
N MET A 86 10.76 -1.02 -7.87
CA MET A 86 9.73 -1.76 -8.63
C MET A 86 10.20 -2.40 -9.94
N GLY A 87 11.46 -2.25 -10.31
CA GLY A 87 12.05 -2.75 -11.56
C GLY A 87 12.07 -1.70 -12.68
N ASN A 88 13.01 -1.91 -13.63
CA ASN A 88 13.36 -0.91 -14.65
C ASN A 88 12.18 -0.53 -15.57
N GLU A 89 11.52 -1.51 -16.13
CA GLU A 89 10.48 -1.30 -17.14
C GLU A 89 9.26 -0.59 -16.54
N ARG A 90 8.81 -1.07 -15.37
CA ARG A 90 7.67 -0.47 -14.66
C ARG A 90 7.96 0.96 -14.23
N TYR A 91 9.18 1.22 -13.77
CA TYR A 91 9.56 2.58 -13.39
C TYR A 91 9.65 3.50 -14.62
N ALA A 92 10.30 3.06 -15.70
CA ALA A 92 10.42 3.83 -16.93
C ALA A 92 9.05 4.15 -17.55
N SER A 93 8.11 3.19 -17.55
CA SER A 93 6.73 3.41 -18.00
C SER A 93 6.05 4.52 -17.20
N LYS A 94 6.14 4.49 -15.86
CA LYS A 94 5.56 5.52 -15.00
C LYS A 94 6.15 6.91 -15.25
N ILE A 95 7.47 7.01 -15.40
CA ILE A 95 8.13 8.27 -15.70
C ILE A 95 7.72 8.80 -17.07
N LYS A 96 7.64 7.93 -18.08
CA LYS A 96 7.19 8.31 -19.42
C LYS A 96 5.74 8.82 -19.40
N GLN A 97 4.87 8.21 -18.61
CA GLN A 97 3.48 8.64 -18.46
C GLN A 97 3.38 9.97 -17.70
N PHE A 98 4.13 10.12 -16.59
CA PHE A 98 4.02 11.28 -15.70
C PHE A 98 4.76 12.52 -16.21
N GLN A 99 5.88 12.34 -16.93
CA GLN A 99 6.73 13.39 -17.45
C GLN A 99 7.10 14.46 -16.40
N PRO A 100 7.80 14.08 -15.32
CA PRO A 100 8.13 15.03 -14.27
C PRO A 100 8.99 16.17 -14.79
N LYS A 101 8.71 17.39 -14.33
CA LYS A 101 9.56 18.56 -14.55
C LYS A 101 10.65 18.65 -13.48
N TRP A 102 10.35 18.14 -12.28
CA TRP A 102 11.22 18.14 -11.12
C TRP A 102 11.28 16.76 -10.49
N ALA A 103 12.44 16.38 -9.95
CA ALA A 103 12.59 15.14 -9.20
C ALA A 103 13.35 15.38 -7.89
N PHE A 104 12.90 14.76 -6.83
CA PHE A 104 13.57 14.69 -5.54
C PHE A 104 14.00 13.25 -5.32
N ILE A 105 15.31 13.02 -5.32
CA ILE A 105 15.88 11.67 -5.33
C ILE A 105 16.89 11.53 -4.18
N ASP A 106 16.83 10.41 -3.46
CA ASP A 106 17.79 10.10 -2.39
C ASP A 106 19.23 10.05 -2.93
N ASN A 107 20.13 10.70 -2.21
CA ASN A 107 21.54 10.79 -2.56
C ASN A 107 22.21 9.41 -2.79
N ARG A 108 21.79 8.39 -2.04
CA ARG A 108 22.32 7.01 -2.22
C ARG A 108 21.96 6.45 -3.58
N LEU A 109 20.74 6.74 -4.05
CA LEU A 109 20.26 6.32 -5.36
C LEU A 109 21.00 7.08 -6.47
N LEU A 110 21.19 8.39 -6.32
CA LEU A 110 21.99 9.19 -7.26
C LEU A 110 23.43 8.71 -7.33
N LEU A 111 24.04 8.38 -6.19
CA LEU A 111 25.41 7.83 -6.14
C LEU A 111 25.54 6.52 -6.93
N LEU A 112 24.58 5.61 -6.74
CA LEU A 112 24.55 4.35 -7.47
C LEU A 112 24.40 4.56 -8.99
N GLN A 113 23.74 5.63 -9.39
CA GLN A 113 23.55 5.96 -10.78
C GLN A 113 24.81 6.58 -11.42
N GLU A 114 25.42 7.54 -10.74
CA GLU A 114 26.53 8.33 -11.29
C GLU A 114 27.88 7.60 -11.23
N HIS A 115 28.02 6.60 -10.35
CA HIS A 115 29.27 5.88 -10.13
C HIS A 115 29.18 4.40 -10.56
N PRO A 116 29.63 4.06 -11.77
CA PRO A 116 29.54 2.70 -12.30
C PRO A 116 30.16 1.63 -11.39
N VAL A 117 31.28 1.95 -10.73
CA VAL A 117 31.98 1.04 -9.82
C VAL A 117 31.12 0.73 -8.60
N ILE A 118 30.54 1.75 -7.96
CA ILE A 118 29.66 1.56 -6.81
C ILE A 118 28.40 0.77 -7.21
N ARG A 119 27.84 1.07 -8.39
CA ARG A 119 26.72 0.34 -8.98
C ARG A 119 27.06 -1.14 -9.22
N PHE A 120 28.25 -1.45 -9.71
CA PHE A 120 28.71 -2.83 -9.92
C PHE A 120 28.73 -3.61 -8.60
N PHE A 121 29.35 -3.05 -7.56
CA PHE A 121 29.37 -3.68 -6.23
C PHE A 121 27.98 -3.82 -5.63
N TYR A 122 27.14 -2.80 -5.73
CA TYR A 122 25.76 -2.90 -5.25
C TYR A 122 25.00 -4.04 -5.94
N LYS A 123 25.06 -4.14 -7.27
CA LYS A 123 24.42 -5.23 -8.02
C LYS A 123 24.94 -6.63 -7.62
N ARG A 124 26.20 -6.72 -7.23
CA ARG A 124 26.84 -8.00 -6.82
C ARG A 124 26.37 -8.47 -5.46
N PHE A 125 26.09 -7.54 -4.53
CA PHE A 125 25.79 -7.85 -3.13
C PHE A 125 24.33 -7.60 -2.74
N SER A 126 23.59 -6.77 -3.46
CA SER A 126 22.17 -6.51 -3.19
C SER A 126 21.26 -7.42 -3.99
N LYS A 127 20.32 -8.07 -3.30
CA LYS A 127 19.25 -8.86 -3.93
C LYS A 127 18.10 -7.99 -4.47
N LYS A 128 18.04 -6.70 -4.09
CA LYS A 128 16.99 -5.79 -4.52
C LYS A 128 17.39 -5.08 -5.81
N PRO A 129 16.59 -5.20 -6.89
CA PRO A 129 16.81 -4.37 -8.07
C PRO A 129 16.56 -2.91 -7.68
N PHE A 130 17.32 -2.00 -8.23
CA PHE A 130 17.00 -0.59 -8.18
C PHE A 130 17.12 0.00 -9.57
N TYR A 131 16.27 0.93 -9.86
CA TYR A 131 16.34 1.72 -11.08
C TYR A 131 16.08 3.19 -10.74
N ILE A 132 16.95 4.02 -11.25
CA ILE A 132 16.74 5.46 -11.21
C ILE A 132 16.87 5.93 -12.64
N PRO A 133 15.81 6.38 -13.27
CA PRO A 133 15.95 7.09 -14.51
C PRO A 133 16.49 8.48 -14.18
N TYR A 134 17.78 8.64 -14.32
CA TYR A 134 18.30 9.96 -14.58
C TYR A 134 17.84 10.31 -16.01
N SER A 135 17.12 11.40 -16.12
CA SER A 135 16.81 12.00 -17.40
C SER A 135 17.27 13.43 -17.36
N SER A 136 17.96 13.87 -18.39
CA SER A 136 18.19 15.30 -18.65
C SER A 136 16.90 16.09 -18.84
N ALA A 137 15.77 15.38 -18.96
CA ALA A 137 14.45 15.97 -19.15
C ALA A 137 13.87 16.66 -17.91
N TYR A 138 14.39 16.38 -16.70
CA TYR A 138 13.91 17.02 -15.47
C TYR A 138 15.05 17.49 -14.56
N LYS A 139 14.76 18.55 -13.78
CA LYS A 139 15.72 19.08 -12.81
C LYS A 139 15.67 18.27 -11.51
N THR A 140 16.83 17.86 -11.00
CA THR A 140 16.93 16.97 -9.84
C THR A 140 17.41 17.70 -8.60
N PHE A 141 16.69 17.51 -7.49
CA PHE A 141 17.12 17.82 -6.13
C PHE A 141 17.59 16.55 -5.42
N ALA A 142 18.73 16.63 -4.79
CA ALA A 142 19.30 15.57 -3.98
C ALA A 142 18.77 15.65 -2.54
N THR A 143 18.25 14.54 -2.02
CA THR A 143 17.69 14.42 -0.66
C THR A 143 18.50 13.42 0.18
N GLY A 144 18.32 13.45 1.51
CA GLY A 144 18.96 12.54 2.45
C GLY A 144 20.40 12.90 2.81
N ILE A 145 21.22 11.90 3.09
CA ILE A 145 22.59 12.09 3.61
C ILE A 145 23.46 12.82 2.57
N ARG A 146 24.18 13.85 3.03
CA ARG A 146 25.09 14.60 2.17
C ARG A 146 26.29 13.73 1.74
N LEU A 147 26.42 13.55 0.43
CA LEU A 147 27.54 12.84 -0.18
C LEU A 147 28.40 13.83 -0.99
N PRO A 148 29.70 14.01 -0.66
CA PRO A 148 30.56 14.99 -1.33
C PRO A 148 30.69 14.80 -2.85
N LEU A 149 30.52 13.58 -3.34
CA LEU A 149 30.63 13.20 -4.74
C LEU A 149 29.48 13.68 -5.63
N LEU A 150 28.37 14.14 -5.04
CA LEU A 150 27.14 14.52 -5.76
C LEU A 150 26.97 16.06 -5.81
N GLN A 151 27.90 16.77 -6.45
CA GLN A 151 27.88 18.23 -6.50
C GLN A 151 26.96 18.82 -7.60
N LYS A 152 26.52 18.03 -8.54
CA LYS A 152 25.76 18.48 -9.73
C LYS A 152 24.26 18.76 -9.48
N HIS A 153 23.72 18.28 -8.37
CA HIS A 153 22.29 18.37 -8.10
C HIS A 153 21.97 19.52 -7.15
N PHE A 154 20.78 20.11 -7.30
CA PHE A 154 20.27 21.09 -6.35
C PHE A 154 20.13 20.44 -4.96
N ARG A 155 20.49 21.20 -3.91
CA ARG A 155 20.32 20.76 -2.52
C ARG A 155 19.13 21.45 -1.90
N LEU A 156 18.49 20.79 -0.95
CA LEU A 156 17.45 21.40 -0.15
C LEU A 156 18.09 22.47 0.75
N HIS A 157 17.48 23.64 0.79
CA HIS A 157 17.90 24.74 1.62
C HIS A 157 16.69 25.36 2.29
N TYR A 158 16.86 25.82 3.53
CA TYR A 158 15.80 26.35 4.39
C TYR A 158 16.13 27.81 4.76
N PRO A 159 15.92 28.79 3.87
CA PRO A 159 16.17 30.18 4.17
C PRO A 159 15.18 30.68 5.21
N LEU A 160 15.64 31.50 6.15
CA LEU A 160 14.74 32.19 7.09
C LEU A 160 13.95 33.25 6.33
N GLN A 161 12.65 33.05 6.18
CA GLN A 161 11.76 34.01 5.53
C GLN A 161 10.33 33.90 6.07
N ASN A 162 9.64 35.03 6.10
CA ASN A 162 8.23 35.15 6.53
C ASN A 162 7.32 35.35 5.33
N GLU A 163 7.15 34.28 4.52
CA GLU A 163 6.18 34.28 3.44
C GLU A 163 4.76 34.10 3.98
N ILE A 164 3.81 34.84 3.41
CA ILE A 164 2.40 34.77 3.76
C ILE A 164 1.74 33.70 2.89
N PHE A 165 0.92 32.86 3.49
CA PHE A 165 0.06 31.92 2.76
C PHE A 165 -1.15 32.64 2.19
N LEU A 166 -1.47 32.34 0.94
CA LEU A 166 -2.70 32.80 0.30
C LEU A 166 -3.83 31.80 0.56
N ASN A 167 -4.98 32.30 0.95
CA ASN A 167 -6.20 31.52 0.97
C ASN A 167 -6.66 31.32 -0.47
N ASP A 168 -6.78 30.03 -0.85
CA ASP A 168 -7.25 29.64 -2.17
C ASP A 168 -8.04 28.34 -2.00
N GLU A 169 -9.35 28.40 -2.26
CA GLU A 169 -10.28 27.27 -2.10
C GLU A 169 -10.23 26.29 -3.29
N THR A 170 -9.37 26.54 -4.27
CA THR A 170 -9.23 25.65 -5.43
C THR A 170 -8.80 24.26 -4.98
N ASP A 171 -9.54 23.24 -5.41
CA ASP A 171 -9.26 21.85 -5.12
C ASP A 171 -8.24 21.28 -6.12
N ASP A 172 -6.98 21.69 -5.96
CA ASP A 172 -5.88 21.31 -6.84
C ASP A 172 -5.52 19.83 -6.76
N GLU A 173 -5.11 19.27 -7.89
CA GLU A 173 -4.50 17.94 -7.98
C GLU A 173 -3.09 17.98 -7.36
N VAL A 174 -2.88 17.26 -6.26
CA VAL A 174 -1.64 17.35 -5.49
C VAL A 174 -0.90 16.02 -5.32
N ALA A 175 -1.56 14.89 -5.48
CA ALA A 175 -0.92 13.59 -5.34
C ALA A 175 -1.26 12.68 -6.52
N VAL A 176 -0.24 12.00 -7.03
CA VAL A 176 -0.36 10.96 -8.06
C VAL A 176 0.20 9.68 -7.50
N VAL A 177 -0.66 8.68 -7.35
CA VAL A 177 -0.31 7.37 -6.79
C VAL A 177 -0.54 6.30 -7.85
N TYR A 178 0.45 5.46 -8.06
CA TYR A 178 0.34 4.40 -9.05
C TYR A 178 -0.24 3.12 -8.45
N THR A 179 -1.22 2.54 -9.13
CA THR A 179 -1.71 1.20 -8.76
C THR A 179 -0.65 0.15 -9.06
N SER A 180 -0.66 -0.93 -8.29
CA SER A 180 0.21 -2.11 -8.49
C SER A 180 -0.25 -3.00 -9.66
N GLY A 181 -0.92 -2.44 -10.67
CA GLY A 181 -1.55 -3.18 -11.78
C GLY A 181 -0.77 -4.42 -12.23
N THR A 182 -1.47 -5.55 -12.24
CA THR A 182 -0.84 -6.87 -12.41
C THR A 182 -0.75 -7.35 -13.87
N LEU A 183 -1.56 -6.81 -14.78
CA LEU A 183 -1.65 -7.30 -16.19
C LEU A 183 -1.71 -6.16 -17.23
N ALA A 184 -1.80 -4.90 -16.81
CA ALA A 184 -1.90 -3.75 -17.70
C ALA A 184 -0.91 -2.65 -17.27
N GLU A 185 -0.74 -1.62 -18.09
CA GLU A 185 0.02 -0.43 -17.70
C GLU A 185 -0.47 0.12 -16.35
N PRO A 186 0.44 0.47 -15.42
CA PRO A 186 0.06 1.00 -14.12
C PRO A 186 -0.81 2.25 -14.26
N LYS A 187 -2.00 2.26 -13.67
CA LYS A 187 -2.86 3.44 -13.68
C LYS A 187 -2.33 4.47 -12.67
N ALA A 188 -2.15 5.68 -13.11
CA ALA A 188 -1.79 6.83 -12.28
C ALA A 188 -3.07 7.48 -11.74
N VAL A 189 -3.33 7.29 -10.45
CA VAL A 189 -4.50 7.79 -9.72
C VAL A 189 -4.19 9.18 -9.17
N VAL A 190 -5.01 10.16 -9.50
CA VAL A 190 -4.81 11.56 -9.13
C VAL A 190 -5.76 11.95 -8.01
N HIS A 191 -5.21 12.33 -6.87
CA HIS A 191 -5.96 12.91 -5.76
C HIS A 191 -5.83 14.43 -5.72
N THR A 192 -6.94 15.07 -5.42
CA THR A 192 -6.96 16.49 -5.07
C THR A 192 -6.53 16.66 -3.61
N ILE A 193 -6.28 17.91 -3.21
CA ILE A 193 -5.90 18.19 -1.82
C ILE A 193 -7.02 17.82 -0.84
N ASN A 194 -8.28 18.05 -1.23
CA ASN A 194 -9.43 17.72 -0.40
C ASN A 194 -9.68 16.21 -0.32
N SER A 195 -9.63 15.49 -1.46
CA SER A 195 -9.82 14.03 -1.46
C SER A 195 -8.69 13.31 -0.70
N LEU A 196 -7.45 13.79 -0.81
CA LEU A 196 -6.32 13.26 -0.03
C LEU A 196 -6.50 13.52 1.46
N TYR A 197 -6.86 14.75 1.85
CA TYR A 197 -7.10 15.11 3.24
C TYR A 197 -8.23 14.29 3.83
N ALA A 198 -9.40 14.22 3.17
CA ALA A 198 -10.54 13.42 3.61
C ALA A 198 -10.21 11.93 3.77
N SER A 199 -9.44 11.37 2.81
CA SER A 199 -9.00 9.97 2.88
C SER A 199 -8.11 9.69 4.08
N LEU A 200 -7.11 10.54 4.35
CA LEU A 200 -6.23 10.38 5.49
C LEU A 200 -6.96 10.64 6.81
N GLN A 201 -7.91 11.59 6.85
CA GLN A 201 -8.74 11.86 8.01
C GLN A 201 -9.63 10.66 8.37
N ALA A 202 -10.23 10.00 7.36
CA ALA A 202 -11.03 8.81 7.58
C ALA A 202 -10.18 7.65 8.18
N ILE A 203 -8.97 7.45 7.65
CA ILE A 203 -8.04 6.46 8.21
C ILE A 203 -7.63 6.85 9.63
N ALA A 204 -7.28 8.12 9.87
CA ALA A 204 -6.90 8.61 11.18
C ALA A 204 -8.00 8.40 12.22
N HIS A 205 -9.27 8.61 11.85
CA HIS A 205 -10.42 8.33 12.71
C HIS A 205 -10.50 6.86 13.11
N LEU A 206 -10.25 5.94 12.20
CA LEU A 206 -10.21 4.49 12.47
C LEU A 206 -9.02 4.08 13.34
N LEU A 207 -7.90 4.81 13.24
CA LEU A 207 -6.70 4.55 14.05
C LEU A 207 -6.79 5.11 15.46
N LYS A 208 -7.50 6.22 15.65
CA LYS A 208 -7.54 6.92 16.93
C LYS A 208 -8.32 6.10 17.97
N GLN A 209 -7.61 5.59 19.00
CA GLN A 209 -8.20 4.84 20.11
C GLN A 209 -8.13 5.63 21.44
N THR A 210 -7.18 6.54 21.54
CA THR A 210 -6.89 7.34 22.74
C THR A 210 -6.55 8.77 22.34
N GLU A 211 -6.56 9.70 23.28
CA GLU A 211 -6.16 11.11 23.01
C GLU A 211 -4.66 11.25 22.76
N GLN A 212 -3.83 10.39 23.36
CA GLN A 212 -2.38 10.37 23.18
C GLN A 212 -1.94 9.01 22.68
N GLY A 213 -1.01 9.00 21.74
CA GLY A 213 -0.48 7.75 21.17
C GLY A 213 0.73 7.96 20.30
N ALA A 214 1.28 6.85 19.87
CA ALA A 214 2.39 6.79 18.94
C ALA A 214 2.10 5.75 17.85
N VAL A 215 2.21 6.15 16.59
CA VAL A 215 2.03 5.29 15.44
C VAL A 215 3.36 5.09 14.72
N ILE A 216 3.60 3.88 14.21
CA ILE A 216 4.77 3.60 13.38
C ILE A 216 4.35 3.08 12.01
N THR A 217 5.04 3.54 10.97
CA THR A 217 4.82 3.13 9.58
C THR A 217 6.07 3.33 8.73
N HIS A 218 6.19 2.59 7.63
CA HIS A 218 7.20 2.85 6.59
C HIS A 218 6.58 3.36 5.28
N LEU A 219 5.24 3.44 5.23
CA LEU A 219 4.50 3.79 4.02
C LEU A 219 4.46 5.31 3.83
N PRO A 220 5.03 5.86 2.74
CA PRO A 220 5.14 7.31 2.54
C PRO A 220 3.78 8.02 2.54
N GLN A 221 2.76 7.41 1.94
CA GLN A 221 1.42 7.98 1.87
C GLN A 221 0.76 8.16 3.24
N PHE A 222 1.25 7.45 4.26
CA PHE A 222 0.75 7.53 5.63
C PHE A 222 1.63 8.36 6.56
N ALA A 223 2.64 9.06 6.03
CA ALA A 223 3.49 9.94 6.83
C ALA A 223 2.72 11.06 7.55
N LEU A 224 1.54 11.42 7.05
CA LEU A 224 0.68 12.46 7.63
C LEU A 224 -0.31 11.92 8.68
N ILE A 225 -0.44 10.62 8.84
CA ILE A 225 -1.47 10.02 9.71
C ILE A 225 -1.29 10.43 11.18
N GLY A 226 -0.06 10.41 11.67
CA GLY A 226 0.20 10.82 13.07
C GLY A 226 -0.30 12.23 13.35
N MET A 227 -0.02 13.17 12.45
CA MET A 227 -0.52 14.54 12.53
C MET A 227 -2.06 14.59 12.61
N MET A 228 -2.74 13.76 11.81
CA MET A 228 -4.20 13.76 11.74
C MET A 228 -4.86 13.01 12.91
N THR A 229 -4.18 12.03 13.51
CA THR A 229 -4.65 11.36 14.72
C THR A 229 -4.37 12.14 16.00
N GLY A 230 -3.45 13.09 15.96
CA GLY A 230 -2.82 13.64 17.13
C GLY A 230 -1.83 12.67 17.79
N TYR A 231 -1.29 11.71 17.05
CA TYR A 231 -0.30 10.75 17.51
C TYR A 231 1.09 11.12 17.02
N LYS A 232 2.11 10.89 17.84
CA LYS A 232 3.50 11.01 17.41
C LYS A 232 3.81 9.92 16.39
N THR A 233 4.29 10.30 15.21
CA THR A 233 4.63 9.36 14.16
C THR A 233 6.09 8.97 14.22
N PHE A 234 6.34 7.66 14.15
CA PHE A 234 7.66 7.07 14.00
C PHE A 234 7.81 6.44 12.63
N PHE A 235 9.04 6.49 12.11
CA PHE A 235 9.35 5.90 10.83
C PHE A 235 10.40 4.81 10.99
N TRP A 236 10.19 3.70 10.33
CA TRP A 236 11.27 2.77 10.04
C TRP A 236 11.51 2.68 8.54
N LYS A 237 12.63 2.11 8.15
CA LYS A 237 12.92 1.83 6.75
C LYS A 237 12.60 0.37 6.46
N GLU A 238 12.22 0.09 5.23
CA GLU A 238 12.00 -1.29 4.78
C GLU A 238 13.21 -2.21 5.02
N THR A 239 14.42 -1.61 5.05
CA THR A 239 15.68 -2.32 5.35
C THR A 239 16.00 -2.45 6.84
N THR A 240 15.17 -1.89 7.73
CA THR A 240 15.38 -1.98 9.19
C THR A 240 15.20 -3.42 9.66
N ALA A 241 16.20 -3.96 10.35
CA ALA A 241 16.13 -5.33 10.87
C ALA A 241 14.95 -5.52 11.83
N VAL A 242 14.31 -6.68 11.82
CA VAL A 242 13.10 -6.95 12.62
C VAL A 242 13.35 -6.73 14.11
N LYS A 243 14.51 -7.16 14.62
CA LYS A 243 14.91 -6.88 16.02
C LYS A 243 14.90 -5.37 16.31
N GLU A 244 15.49 -4.58 15.43
CA GLU A 244 15.55 -3.13 15.60
C GLU A 244 14.15 -2.49 15.56
N ARG A 245 13.22 -3.03 14.75
CA ARG A 245 11.81 -2.59 14.74
C ARG A 245 11.14 -2.88 16.09
N ILE A 246 11.34 -4.06 16.65
CA ILE A 246 10.84 -4.45 17.99
C ILE A 246 11.44 -3.52 19.06
N ASP A 247 12.74 -3.29 19.02
CA ASP A 247 13.43 -2.40 19.96
C ASP A 247 12.88 -0.95 19.90
N LEU A 248 12.60 -0.43 18.70
CA LEU A 248 11.95 0.87 18.50
C LEU A 248 10.56 0.92 19.14
N ILE A 249 9.75 -0.11 18.91
CA ILE A 249 8.41 -0.22 19.49
C ILE A 249 8.46 -0.17 21.02
N HIS A 250 9.37 -0.91 21.62
CA HIS A 250 9.56 -0.93 23.08
C HIS A 250 10.10 0.41 23.61
N THR A 251 11.16 0.94 23.00
CA THR A 251 11.85 2.14 23.48
C THR A 251 10.91 3.35 23.46
N HIS A 252 10.10 3.48 22.43
CA HIS A 252 9.21 4.62 22.25
C HIS A 252 7.77 4.36 22.68
N GLN A 253 7.50 3.20 23.32
CA GLN A 253 6.16 2.81 23.79
C GLN A 253 5.09 3.00 22.71
N ILE A 254 5.41 2.54 21.49
CA ILE A 254 4.52 2.66 20.33
C ILE A 254 3.29 1.81 20.57
N ASN A 255 2.11 2.41 20.51
CA ASN A 255 0.86 1.71 20.77
C ASN A 255 0.09 1.32 19.50
N THR A 256 0.42 1.89 18.35
CA THR A 256 -0.28 1.64 17.09
C THR A 256 0.72 1.27 15.99
N LEU A 257 0.48 0.15 15.32
CA LEU A 257 1.23 -0.28 14.14
C LEU A 257 0.28 -0.31 12.94
N PHE A 258 0.65 0.38 11.87
CA PHE A 258 -0.09 0.39 10.61
C PHE A 258 0.77 -0.14 9.47
N GLY A 259 0.34 -1.24 8.83
CA GLY A 259 1.08 -1.85 7.74
C GLY A 259 0.36 -2.97 7.00
N PRO A 260 0.96 -3.49 5.92
CA PRO A 260 0.45 -4.67 5.22
C PRO A 260 0.70 -5.96 6.01
N PRO A 261 -0.06 -7.06 5.76
CA PRO A 261 0.14 -8.34 6.42
C PRO A 261 1.58 -8.89 6.33
N ALA A 262 2.29 -8.61 5.23
CA ALA A 262 3.68 -9.05 5.05
C ALA A 262 4.62 -8.53 6.15
N GLU A 263 4.43 -7.29 6.58
CA GLU A 263 5.21 -6.67 7.66
C GLU A 263 4.98 -7.37 9.01
N TYR A 264 3.74 -7.70 9.27
CA TYR A 264 3.38 -8.44 10.49
C TYR A 264 3.93 -9.87 10.48
N ARG A 265 3.97 -10.55 9.31
CA ARG A 265 4.59 -11.88 9.21
C ARG A 265 6.05 -11.89 9.62
N GLU A 266 6.82 -10.87 9.25
CA GLU A 266 8.22 -10.74 9.68
C GLU A 266 8.33 -10.60 11.20
N LEU A 267 7.49 -9.77 11.82
CA LEU A 267 7.43 -9.60 13.27
C LEU A 267 7.01 -10.91 13.96
N MET A 268 5.98 -11.58 13.45
CA MET A 268 5.48 -12.86 13.98
C MET A 268 6.55 -13.96 13.91
N ALA A 269 7.26 -14.07 12.80
CA ALA A 269 8.36 -15.03 12.63
C ALA A 269 9.48 -14.78 13.64
N TYR A 270 9.83 -13.52 13.91
CA TYR A 270 10.80 -13.16 14.94
C TYR A 270 10.30 -13.53 16.35
N CYS A 271 9.05 -13.19 16.68
CA CYS A 271 8.43 -13.50 17.97
C CYS A 271 8.42 -15.00 18.25
N ARG A 272 8.10 -15.84 17.26
CA ARG A 272 8.17 -17.29 17.39
C ARG A 272 9.59 -17.79 17.60
N LYS A 273 10.55 -17.30 16.81
CA LYS A 273 11.96 -17.68 16.94
C LYS A 273 12.51 -17.36 18.33
N THR A 274 12.04 -16.28 18.94
CA THR A 274 12.49 -15.83 20.28
C THR A 274 11.58 -16.31 21.41
N ASN A 275 10.50 -17.04 21.09
CA ASN A 275 9.45 -17.46 22.03
C ASN A 275 8.88 -16.29 22.86
N GLN A 276 8.62 -15.16 22.21
CA GLN A 276 8.10 -13.96 22.84
C GLN A 276 6.82 -13.48 22.13
N PRO A 277 5.85 -12.91 22.84
CA PRO A 277 4.70 -12.26 22.21
C PRO A 277 5.14 -10.97 21.49
N LEU A 278 4.24 -10.38 20.71
CA LEU A 278 4.41 -9.01 20.24
C LEU A 278 4.49 -8.05 21.43
N PRO A 279 5.21 -6.91 21.30
CA PRO A 279 5.36 -5.93 22.37
C PRO A 279 4.02 -5.54 23.00
N LEU A 280 3.91 -5.66 24.31
CA LEU A 280 2.66 -5.39 25.06
C LEU A 280 2.23 -3.92 25.02
N CYS A 281 3.12 -3.01 24.67
CA CYS A 281 2.78 -1.60 24.42
C CYS A 281 1.93 -1.42 23.16
N LEU A 282 1.99 -2.35 22.19
CA LEU A 282 1.10 -2.35 21.03
C LEU A 282 -0.33 -2.65 21.48
N LYS A 283 -1.21 -1.69 21.32
CA LYS A 283 -2.63 -1.77 21.68
C LYS A 283 -3.54 -1.84 20.46
N HIS A 284 -3.06 -1.38 19.31
CA HIS A 284 -3.83 -1.36 18.06
C HIS A 284 -2.96 -1.77 16.87
N LEU A 285 -3.37 -2.80 16.17
CA LEU A 285 -2.76 -3.28 14.93
C LEU A 285 -3.73 -3.02 13.78
N VAL A 286 -3.29 -2.27 12.78
CA VAL A 286 -4.11 -1.90 11.64
C VAL A 286 -3.53 -2.52 10.38
N LEU A 287 -4.28 -3.40 9.76
CA LEU A 287 -3.89 -4.14 8.57
C LEU A 287 -4.64 -3.64 7.34
N GLY A 288 -3.91 -3.40 6.27
CA GLY A 288 -4.50 -2.97 5.00
C GLY A 288 -3.55 -3.16 3.83
N SER A 289 -3.93 -2.62 2.68
CA SER A 289 -3.14 -2.66 1.45
C SER A 289 -2.99 -4.03 0.78
N ALA A 290 -3.31 -5.13 1.44
CA ALA A 290 -3.32 -6.49 0.90
C ALA A 290 -4.41 -7.33 1.60
N PRO A 291 -4.85 -8.46 1.03
CA PRO A 291 -5.83 -9.33 1.66
C PRO A 291 -5.35 -9.84 3.04
N VAL A 292 -6.25 -9.82 4.01
CA VAL A 292 -6.01 -10.28 5.38
C VAL A 292 -6.79 -11.58 5.58
N LEU A 293 -6.11 -12.72 5.44
CA LEU A 293 -6.73 -14.05 5.56
C LEU A 293 -7.06 -14.38 7.02
N SER A 294 -8.13 -15.14 7.23
CA SER A 294 -8.52 -15.60 8.59
C SER A 294 -7.47 -16.48 9.26
N SER A 295 -6.74 -17.31 8.49
CA SER A 295 -5.61 -18.12 9.01
C SER A 295 -4.49 -17.23 9.56
N PHE A 296 -4.13 -16.18 8.83
CA PHE A 296 -3.15 -15.19 9.28
C PHE A 296 -3.61 -14.47 10.57
N LEU A 297 -4.88 -14.07 10.65
CA LEU A 297 -5.42 -13.44 11.87
C LEU A 297 -5.43 -14.39 13.07
N ALA A 298 -5.79 -15.65 12.87
CA ALA A 298 -5.77 -16.66 13.93
C ALA A 298 -4.35 -16.80 14.51
N GLU A 299 -3.36 -16.85 13.64
CA GLU A 299 -1.96 -16.92 14.00
C GLU A 299 -1.48 -15.64 14.71
N LEU A 300 -1.80 -14.47 14.18
CA LEU A 300 -1.47 -13.19 14.82
C LEU A 300 -2.07 -13.08 16.22
N ARG A 301 -3.30 -13.56 16.41
CA ARG A 301 -4.01 -13.53 17.68
C ARG A 301 -3.31 -14.36 18.78
N THR A 302 -2.55 -15.39 18.42
CA THR A 302 -1.73 -16.15 19.41
C THR A 302 -0.59 -15.33 20.02
N LEU A 303 -0.18 -14.26 19.37
CA LEU A 303 0.97 -13.43 19.75
C LEU A 303 0.59 -12.09 20.38
N THR A 304 -0.71 -11.71 20.37
CA THR A 304 -1.14 -10.41 20.88
C THR A 304 -2.60 -10.39 21.33
N GLN A 305 -2.88 -9.53 22.34
CA GLN A 305 -4.22 -9.15 22.76
C GLN A 305 -4.63 -7.75 22.25
N ALA A 306 -3.80 -7.13 21.42
CA ALA A 306 -4.10 -5.82 20.85
C ALA A 306 -5.37 -5.86 20.00
N LYS A 307 -6.11 -4.74 19.92
CA LYS A 307 -7.19 -4.59 18.95
C LYS A 307 -6.62 -4.76 17.54
N ILE A 308 -7.31 -5.49 16.69
CA ILE A 308 -6.94 -5.65 15.28
C ILE A 308 -8.03 -5.01 14.43
N THR A 309 -7.65 -4.11 13.53
CA THR A 309 -8.57 -3.52 12.54
C THR A 309 -8.07 -3.85 11.14
N CYS A 310 -8.91 -4.47 10.33
CA CYS A 310 -8.63 -4.74 8.92
C CYS A 310 -9.33 -3.71 8.05
N LEU A 311 -8.57 -3.08 7.14
CA LEU A 311 -9.06 -2.06 6.22
C LEU A 311 -9.17 -2.63 4.80
N TYR A 312 -10.29 -2.40 4.15
CA TYR A 312 -10.46 -2.60 2.71
C TYR A 312 -10.54 -1.26 2.00
N GLY A 313 -9.77 -1.14 0.92
CA GLY A 313 -9.73 0.05 0.07
C GLY A 313 -8.86 -0.16 -1.15
N MET A 314 -8.77 0.86 -1.96
CA MET A 314 -8.01 0.88 -3.21
C MET A 314 -7.29 2.23 -3.37
N THR A 315 -6.40 2.34 -4.33
CA THR A 315 -5.66 3.59 -4.55
C THR A 315 -6.61 4.74 -4.89
N GLU A 316 -7.70 4.44 -5.57
CA GLU A 316 -8.75 5.38 -5.98
C GLU A 316 -9.63 5.85 -4.80
N HIS A 317 -9.70 5.06 -3.73
CA HIS A 317 -10.45 5.35 -2.51
C HIS A 317 -9.81 4.63 -1.33
N LEU A 318 -8.94 5.32 -0.58
CA LEU A 318 -7.98 4.69 0.34
C LEU A 318 -8.61 3.79 1.41
N VAL A 319 -9.85 4.07 1.83
CA VAL A 319 -10.62 3.21 2.75
C VAL A 319 -12.08 3.16 2.33
N ILE A 320 -12.57 1.98 2.02
CA ILE A 320 -13.98 1.71 1.61
C ILE A 320 -14.75 1.11 2.77
N SER A 321 -14.14 0.16 3.49
CA SER A 321 -14.74 -0.47 4.66
C SER A 321 -13.68 -0.89 5.68
N SER A 322 -14.13 -1.20 6.88
CA SER A 322 -13.29 -1.71 7.95
C SER A 322 -14.00 -2.77 8.78
N ILE A 323 -13.23 -3.68 9.37
CA ILE A 323 -13.74 -4.74 10.23
C ILE A 323 -12.78 -5.00 11.39
N ASP A 324 -13.34 -5.32 12.55
CA ASP A 324 -12.58 -5.86 13.68
C ASP A 324 -12.03 -7.25 13.34
N GLY A 325 -10.78 -7.53 13.75
CA GLY A 325 -10.10 -8.79 13.44
C GLY A 325 -10.81 -10.01 14.04
N ASP A 326 -11.38 -9.89 15.22
CA ASP A 326 -12.09 -10.98 15.89
C ASP A 326 -13.47 -11.23 15.24
N GLU A 327 -14.18 -10.17 14.81
CA GLU A 327 -15.39 -10.33 14.00
C GLU A 327 -15.10 -11.03 12.67
N LYS A 328 -13.96 -10.67 12.00
CA LYS A 328 -13.53 -11.32 10.76
C LYS A 328 -13.20 -12.79 11.00
N LEU A 329 -12.52 -13.13 12.08
CA LEU A 329 -12.22 -14.52 12.47
C LEU A 329 -13.48 -15.34 12.76
N ALA A 330 -14.47 -14.73 13.40
CA ALA A 330 -15.74 -15.37 13.74
C ALA A 330 -16.63 -15.61 12.50
N TYR A 331 -16.36 -14.97 11.36
CA TYR A 331 -17.18 -15.10 10.16
C TYR A 331 -17.10 -16.52 9.56
N LYS A 332 -18.26 -17.13 9.31
CA LYS A 332 -18.39 -18.50 8.76
C LYS A 332 -19.02 -18.54 7.37
N GLY A 333 -19.40 -17.36 6.81
CA GLY A 333 -19.98 -17.29 5.46
C GLY A 333 -18.96 -17.52 4.36
N LYS A 334 -19.45 -17.67 3.13
CA LYS A 334 -18.61 -17.74 1.92
C LYS A 334 -18.07 -16.36 1.56
N GLY A 335 -16.81 -16.30 1.10
CA GLY A 335 -16.11 -15.07 0.73
C GLY A 335 -15.30 -14.45 1.86
N ASP A 336 -14.68 -13.30 1.59
CA ASP A 336 -13.86 -12.58 2.56
C ASP A 336 -14.64 -11.42 3.18
N LEU A 337 -14.90 -11.48 4.48
CA LEU A 337 -15.56 -10.39 5.20
C LEU A 337 -14.63 -9.17 5.28
N VAL A 338 -14.96 -8.12 4.50
CA VAL A 338 -14.20 -6.85 4.49
C VAL A 338 -14.86 -5.75 5.31
N GLY A 339 -16.05 -5.99 5.83
CA GLY A 339 -16.63 -5.28 6.96
C GLY A 339 -17.62 -4.16 6.64
N TRP A 340 -17.71 -3.23 7.56
CA TRP A 340 -18.68 -2.15 7.52
C TRP A 340 -18.27 -1.09 6.52
N PRO A 341 -19.16 -0.70 5.58
CA PRO A 341 -18.90 0.42 4.67
C PRO A 341 -18.63 1.69 5.47
N LEU A 342 -17.74 2.53 4.92
CA LEU A 342 -17.43 3.83 5.53
C LEU A 342 -18.68 4.70 5.63
N GLN A 343 -18.85 5.36 6.76
CA GLN A 343 -19.92 6.35 6.92
C GLN A 343 -19.81 7.47 5.87
N ASN A 344 -20.95 7.98 5.41
CA ASN A 344 -21.05 9.04 4.39
C ASN A 344 -20.50 8.67 3.01
N MET A 345 -20.24 7.39 2.73
CA MET A 345 -19.99 6.88 1.40
C MET A 345 -21.30 6.37 0.78
N GLN A 346 -21.63 6.85 -0.40
CA GLN A 346 -22.69 6.29 -1.22
C GLN A 346 -22.15 5.09 -1.98
N TYR A 347 -22.90 4.01 -2.05
CA TYR A 347 -22.52 2.83 -2.81
C TYR A 347 -23.73 2.16 -3.46
N GLU A 348 -23.46 1.46 -4.55
CA GLU A 348 -24.39 0.61 -5.28
C GLU A 348 -23.72 -0.71 -5.59
N ILE A 349 -24.46 -1.80 -5.52
CA ILE A 349 -24.01 -3.12 -5.95
C ILE A 349 -24.83 -3.48 -7.19
N ALA A 350 -24.16 -3.58 -8.33
CA ALA A 350 -24.79 -3.90 -9.59
C ALA A 350 -25.33 -5.35 -9.62
N SER A 351 -26.13 -5.69 -10.60
CA SER A 351 -26.73 -7.04 -10.75
C SER A 351 -25.71 -8.17 -10.89
N ASP A 352 -24.51 -7.86 -11.41
CA ASP A 352 -23.37 -8.79 -11.49
C ASP A 352 -22.53 -8.82 -10.20
N GLY A 353 -22.88 -8.02 -9.19
CA GLY A 353 -22.20 -7.91 -7.91
C GLY A 353 -21.07 -6.88 -7.87
N GLU A 354 -20.78 -6.13 -8.93
CA GLU A 354 -19.75 -5.10 -8.92
C GLU A 354 -20.12 -3.95 -8.00
N LEU A 355 -19.18 -3.55 -7.14
CA LEU A 355 -19.34 -2.42 -6.24
C LEU A 355 -19.02 -1.10 -6.95
N PHE A 356 -19.95 -0.16 -6.88
CA PHE A 356 -19.81 1.22 -7.30
C PHE A 356 -19.81 2.13 -6.08
N ILE A 357 -18.91 3.13 -6.03
CA ILE A 357 -18.75 4.01 -4.88
C ILE A 357 -18.68 5.48 -5.29
N ARG A 358 -19.17 6.36 -4.38
CA ARG A 358 -19.07 7.80 -4.50
C ARG A 358 -18.90 8.43 -3.12
N SER A 359 -17.90 9.29 -2.94
CA SER A 359 -17.70 10.06 -1.70
C SER A 359 -16.69 11.19 -1.92
N ALA A 360 -16.49 12.03 -0.90
CA ALA A 360 -15.44 13.06 -0.91
C ALA A 360 -14.01 12.49 -0.89
N LEU A 361 -13.83 11.19 -0.58
CA LEU A 361 -12.54 10.51 -0.56
C LEU A 361 -12.11 10.02 -1.94
N LEU A 362 -13.04 10.01 -2.90
CA LEU A 362 -12.80 9.46 -4.22
C LEU A 362 -11.74 10.29 -4.96
N PHE A 363 -10.83 9.61 -5.65
CA PHE A 363 -9.85 10.25 -6.51
C PHE A 363 -10.51 11.14 -7.57
N ARG A 364 -9.77 12.12 -8.10
CA ARG A 364 -10.31 13.03 -9.11
C ARG A 364 -10.44 12.37 -10.47
N ARG A 365 -9.39 11.64 -10.89
CA ARG A 365 -9.30 11.00 -12.22
C ARG A 365 -8.08 10.09 -12.32
N TYR A 366 -8.04 9.27 -13.34
CA TYR A 366 -6.76 8.74 -13.82
C TYR A 366 -6.01 9.83 -14.62
N PHE A 367 -4.70 9.82 -14.49
CA PHE A 367 -3.87 10.82 -15.18
C PHE A 367 -4.13 10.77 -16.68
N HIS A 368 -4.29 11.94 -17.32
CA HIS A 368 -4.71 12.12 -18.72
C HIS A 368 -6.12 11.61 -19.08
N GLN A 369 -6.96 11.29 -18.11
CA GLN A 369 -8.36 10.93 -18.37
C GLN A 369 -9.32 11.99 -17.80
N PRO A 370 -10.59 12.03 -18.25
CA PRO A 370 -11.61 12.90 -17.67
C PRO A 370 -11.79 12.67 -16.17
N ALA A 371 -12.32 13.67 -15.49
CA ALA A 371 -12.67 13.56 -14.07
C ALA A 371 -13.81 12.55 -13.86
N VAL A 372 -13.79 11.89 -12.72
CA VAL A 372 -14.90 11.04 -12.25
C VAL A 372 -15.97 11.94 -11.63
N GLU A 373 -17.11 12.07 -12.29
CA GLU A 373 -18.19 12.97 -11.85
C GLU A 373 -19.34 12.23 -11.16
N SER A 374 -19.36 10.90 -11.23
CA SER A 374 -20.43 10.05 -10.69
C SER A 374 -19.86 8.90 -9.86
N PHE A 375 -20.56 7.80 -9.77
CA PHE A 375 -20.08 6.58 -9.16
C PHE A 375 -18.87 6.00 -9.90
N HIS A 376 -17.90 5.52 -9.15
CA HIS A 376 -16.72 4.83 -9.66
C HIS A 376 -16.89 3.32 -9.51
N ALA A 377 -16.73 2.59 -10.61
CA ALA A 377 -16.70 1.13 -10.63
C ALA A 377 -15.39 0.62 -10.03
N THR A 378 -15.46 -0.10 -8.91
CA THR A 378 -14.25 -0.58 -8.21
C THR A 378 -13.57 -1.77 -8.90
N GLY A 379 -14.31 -2.50 -9.73
CA GLY A 379 -13.90 -3.78 -10.28
C GLY A 379 -13.91 -4.91 -9.26
N ASP A 380 -14.35 -4.66 -8.04
CA ASP A 380 -14.47 -5.63 -6.96
C ASP A 380 -15.93 -6.11 -6.83
N LEU A 381 -16.10 -7.41 -6.69
CA LEU A 381 -17.41 -8.05 -6.57
C LEU A 381 -17.73 -8.24 -5.10
N ILE A 382 -18.79 -7.59 -4.65
CA ILE A 382 -19.20 -7.51 -3.25
C ILE A 382 -20.63 -8.07 -3.09
N ALA A 383 -20.88 -8.71 -1.97
CA ALA A 383 -22.24 -8.91 -1.43
C ALA A 383 -22.32 -8.27 -0.06
N THR A 384 -23.53 -8.05 0.42
CA THR A 384 -23.78 -7.74 1.84
C THR A 384 -24.21 -8.99 2.58
N ASP A 385 -23.74 -9.15 3.81
CA ASP A 385 -24.29 -10.16 4.71
C ASP A 385 -25.59 -9.66 5.38
N GLU A 386 -26.21 -10.49 6.21
CA GLU A 386 -27.45 -10.19 6.94
C GLU A 386 -27.35 -8.94 7.85
N LYS A 387 -26.13 -8.57 8.24
CA LYS A 387 -25.85 -7.37 9.05
C LYS A 387 -25.57 -6.12 8.21
N GLY A 388 -25.50 -6.23 6.87
CA GLY A 388 -25.15 -5.14 5.97
C GLY A 388 -23.65 -4.91 5.82
N ARG A 389 -22.78 -5.85 6.26
CA ARG A 389 -21.34 -5.77 6.09
C ARG A 389 -20.93 -6.27 4.71
N PHE A 390 -19.90 -5.69 4.13
CA PHE A 390 -19.37 -6.09 2.85
C PHE A 390 -18.61 -7.41 2.92
N VAL A 391 -18.91 -8.31 1.98
CA VAL A 391 -18.25 -9.60 1.77
C VAL A 391 -17.68 -9.60 0.36
N MET A 392 -16.36 -9.64 0.25
CA MET A 392 -15.64 -9.72 -1.02
C MET A 392 -15.80 -11.12 -1.63
N LYS A 393 -16.27 -11.18 -2.86
CA LYS A 393 -16.37 -12.40 -3.66
C LYS A 393 -15.16 -12.58 -4.59
N GLY A 394 -14.50 -11.49 -4.96
CA GLY A 394 -13.34 -11.49 -5.85
C GLY A 394 -13.24 -10.21 -6.67
N ARG A 395 -12.43 -10.27 -7.71
CA ARG A 395 -12.29 -9.17 -8.69
C ARG A 395 -12.86 -9.55 -10.02
N LYS A 396 -13.64 -8.68 -10.63
CA LYS A 396 -14.27 -8.90 -11.95
C LYS A 396 -13.26 -9.35 -13.01
N LYS A 397 -12.08 -8.70 -13.05
CA LYS A 397 -10.99 -9.05 -13.99
C LYS A 397 -10.27 -10.38 -13.72
N ASN A 398 -10.43 -10.94 -12.52
CA ASN A 398 -9.82 -12.21 -12.12
C ASN A 398 -10.86 -13.35 -12.10
N MET A 399 -12.07 -13.07 -12.53
CA MET A 399 -13.12 -14.07 -12.68
C MET A 399 -12.69 -15.10 -13.74
N ILE A 400 -12.87 -16.37 -13.42
CA ILE A 400 -12.57 -17.49 -14.30
C ILE A 400 -13.88 -17.90 -14.99
N ILE A 401 -13.86 -18.04 -16.29
CA ILE A 401 -15.04 -18.48 -17.06
C ILE A 401 -14.80 -19.92 -17.49
N ARG A 402 -15.52 -20.87 -16.88
CA ARG A 402 -15.41 -22.30 -17.16
C ARG A 402 -16.77 -22.88 -17.45
N ALA A 403 -16.94 -23.58 -18.60
CA ALA A 403 -18.19 -24.16 -19.03
C ALA A 403 -19.37 -23.17 -18.97
N ASN A 404 -19.17 -21.93 -19.42
CA ASN A 404 -20.12 -20.82 -19.35
C ASN A 404 -20.55 -20.42 -17.92
N LYS A 405 -19.80 -20.81 -16.90
CA LYS A 405 -20.03 -20.42 -15.50
C LYS A 405 -18.94 -19.49 -14.99
N ASN A 406 -19.34 -18.50 -14.21
CA ASN A 406 -18.43 -17.56 -13.58
C ASN A 406 -17.94 -18.11 -12.24
N ILE A 407 -16.64 -18.35 -12.12
CA ILE A 407 -15.98 -18.77 -10.89
C ILE A 407 -15.23 -17.56 -10.32
N TYR A 408 -15.49 -17.26 -9.07
CA TYR A 408 -14.90 -16.11 -8.37
C TYR A 408 -13.85 -16.62 -7.36
N PRO A 409 -12.55 -16.54 -7.67
CA PRO A 409 -11.47 -17.07 -6.82
C PRO A 409 -11.57 -16.67 -5.35
N GLY A 410 -11.88 -15.40 -5.07
CA GLY A 410 -11.99 -14.88 -3.71
C GLY A 410 -13.06 -15.54 -2.84
N LEU A 411 -14.06 -16.22 -3.42
CA LEU A 411 -15.03 -17.01 -2.67
C LEU A 411 -14.41 -18.28 -2.07
N TYR A 412 -13.40 -18.82 -2.71
CA TYR A 412 -12.82 -20.12 -2.39
C TYR A 412 -11.47 -19.99 -1.71
N GLU A 413 -10.62 -19.06 -2.13
CA GLU A 413 -9.29 -18.84 -1.57
C GLU A 413 -9.29 -18.67 -0.05
N THR A 414 -10.26 -17.93 0.49
CA THR A 414 -10.40 -17.74 1.95
C THR A 414 -10.74 -19.02 2.71
N SER A 415 -11.46 -19.94 2.08
CA SER A 415 -11.77 -21.25 2.66
C SER A 415 -10.60 -22.22 2.53
N ILE A 416 -9.92 -22.23 1.40
CA ILE A 416 -8.76 -23.07 1.13
C ILE A 416 -7.59 -22.68 2.03
N ALA A 417 -7.41 -21.39 2.29
CA ALA A 417 -6.38 -20.90 3.22
C ALA A 417 -6.57 -21.34 4.68
N LYS A 418 -7.72 -21.92 5.04
CA LYS A 418 -7.98 -22.49 6.37
C LYS A 418 -7.50 -23.96 6.49
N ILE A 419 -7.15 -24.60 5.39
CA ILE A 419 -6.61 -25.95 5.40
C ILE A 419 -5.26 -25.93 6.15
N ASN A 420 -5.11 -26.85 7.10
CA ASN A 420 -3.87 -26.92 7.89
C ASN A 420 -2.64 -27.12 6.99
N GLY A 421 -1.60 -26.34 7.22
CA GLY A 421 -0.39 -26.33 6.40
C GLY A 421 -0.42 -25.41 5.19
N VAL A 422 -1.56 -24.79 4.82
CA VAL A 422 -1.65 -23.79 3.76
C VAL A 422 -1.29 -22.40 4.33
N ASN A 423 -0.22 -21.79 3.81
CA ASN A 423 0.21 -20.44 4.18
C ASN A 423 -0.44 -19.37 3.31
N GLU A 424 -0.39 -19.59 1.99
CA GLU A 424 -0.99 -18.69 0.99
C GLU A 424 -1.56 -19.51 -0.16
N VAL A 425 -2.58 -18.97 -0.80
CA VAL A 425 -3.26 -19.63 -1.92
C VAL A 425 -3.67 -18.61 -2.97
N CYS A 426 -3.60 -19.01 -4.23
CA CYS A 426 -4.09 -18.24 -5.36
C CYS A 426 -4.77 -19.17 -6.37
N MET A 427 -5.98 -18.81 -6.79
CA MET A 427 -6.73 -19.53 -7.83
C MET A 427 -6.69 -18.72 -9.11
N LEU A 428 -6.27 -19.36 -10.22
CA LEU A 428 -6.08 -18.74 -11.52
C LEU A 428 -6.90 -19.46 -12.60
N GLY A 429 -7.44 -18.68 -13.55
CA GLY A 429 -7.93 -19.21 -14.82
C GLY A 429 -6.84 -19.15 -15.88
N ILE A 430 -6.61 -20.25 -16.57
CA ILE A 430 -5.72 -20.31 -17.73
C ILE A 430 -6.48 -20.88 -18.91
N TYR A 431 -6.61 -20.09 -19.98
CA TYR A 431 -7.30 -20.53 -21.19
C TYR A 431 -6.55 -21.66 -21.86
N ASN A 432 -7.24 -22.78 -22.06
CA ASN A 432 -6.76 -23.95 -22.78
C ASN A 432 -7.31 -23.93 -24.21
N HIS A 433 -6.42 -23.78 -25.20
CA HIS A 433 -6.79 -23.70 -26.60
C HIS A 433 -7.34 -25.02 -27.16
N GLN A 434 -7.04 -26.18 -26.55
CA GLN A 434 -7.58 -27.49 -27.01
C GLN A 434 -8.99 -27.71 -26.50
N LEU A 435 -9.27 -27.26 -25.28
CA LEU A 435 -10.58 -27.37 -24.64
C LEU A 435 -11.53 -26.23 -25.01
N HIS A 436 -10.99 -25.15 -25.60
CA HIS A 436 -11.70 -23.87 -25.83
C HIS A 436 -12.38 -23.32 -24.59
N ASP A 437 -11.73 -23.50 -23.41
CA ASP A 437 -12.29 -23.13 -22.12
C ASP A 437 -11.16 -22.76 -21.14
N GLU A 438 -11.49 -22.13 -19.99
CA GLU A 438 -10.53 -21.87 -18.95
C GLU A 438 -10.39 -23.05 -17.99
N GLN A 439 -9.17 -23.43 -17.69
CA GLN A 439 -8.81 -24.37 -16.63
C GLN A 439 -8.56 -23.64 -15.32
N VAL A 440 -9.06 -24.24 -14.24
CA VAL A 440 -8.86 -23.72 -12.88
C VAL A 440 -7.57 -24.27 -12.32
N ILE A 441 -6.63 -23.39 -12.01
CA ILE A 441 -5.34 -23.74 -11.43
C ILE A 441 -5.28 -23.21 -9.99
N LEU A 442 -5.00 -24.10 -9.05
CA LEU A 442 -4.81 -23.75 -7.66
C LEU A 442 -3.31 -23.76 -7.32
N VAL A 443 -2.78 -22.61 -6.92
CA VAL A 443 -1.39 -22.49 -6.50
C VAL A 443 -1.34 -22.29 -4.98
N ILE A 444 -0.59 -23.13 -4.30
CA ILE A 444 -0.49 -23.18 -2.84
C ILE A 444 0.96 -22.98 -2.41
N ASP A 445 1.19 -22.01 -1.54
CA ASP A 445 2.38 -21.91 -0.71
C ASP A 445 2.03 -22.52 0.65
N GLY A 446 2.74 -23.55 1.06
CA GLY A 446 2.41 -24.27 2.28
C GLY A 446 3.46 -25.28 2.73
N ASP A 447 3.08 -26.12 3.69
CA ASP A 447 3.94 -27.16 4.22
C ASP A 447 4.34 -28.16 3.12
N PRO A 448 5.64 -28.53 2.99
CA PRO A 448 6.10 -29.51 2.01
C PRO A 448 5.47 -30.90 2.11
N SER A 449 4.83 -31.24 3.21
CA SER A 449 4.13 -32.49 3.41
C SER A 449 2.74 -32.55 2.76
N LEU A 450 2.19 -31.40 2.35
CA LEU A 450 0.88 -31.33 1.69
C LEU A 450 0.95 -31.96 0.31
N THR A 451 -0.06 -32.79 -0.02
CA THR A 451 -0.20 -33.36 -1.36
C THR A 451 -1.43 -32.81 -2.08
N ALA A 452 -1.39 -32.83 -3.42
CA ALA A 452 -2.53 -32.41 -4.23
C ALA A 452 -3.79 -33.24 -3.94
N ASN A 453 -3.63 -34.52 -3.65
CA ASN A 453 -4.71 -35.43 -3.28
C ASN A 453 -5.37 -35.03 -1.95
N ASP A 454 -4.57 -34.69 -0.92
CA ASP A 454 -5.11 -34.28 0.37
C ASP A 454 -5.93 -33.00 0.24
N ILE A 455 -5.41 -32.03 -0.50
CA ILE A 455 -6.13 -30.79 -0.82
C ILE A 455 -7.42 -31.10 -1.56
N LEU A 456 -7.35 -31.87 -2.65
CA LEU A 456 -8.51 -32.16 -3.49
C LEU A 456 -9.61 -32.90 -2.71
N GLN A 457 -9.26 -33.85 -1.83
CA GLN A 457 -10.23 -34.52 -0.97
C GLN A 457 -10.93 -33.55 -0.02
N GLN A 458 -10.18 -32.61 0.58
CA GLN A 458 -10.77 -31.58 1.43
C GLN A 458 -11.72 -30.64 0.67
N LEU A 459 -11.40 -30.34 -0.59
CA LEU A 459 -12.23 -29.50 -1.46
C LEU A 459 -13.44 -30.23 -2.01
N LYS A 460 -13.39 -31.56 -2.20
CA LYS A 460 -14.53 -32.36 -2.70
C LYS A 460 -15.50 -32.77 -1.59
N ARG A 461 -15.03 -33.17 -0.42
CA ARG A 461 -15.83 -33.85 0.62
C ARG A 461 -15.50 -33.44 2.06
N GLY A 462 -14.48 -32.62 2.26
CA GLY A 462 -14.02 -32.20 3.59
C GLY A 462 -14.76 -30.97 4.13
N PRO A 463 -14.32 -30.44 5.27
CA PRO A 463 -14.92 -29.26 5.89
C PRO A 463 -14.70 -27.97 5.09
N PHE A 464 -13.86 -28.02 4.06
CA PHE A 464 -13.55 -26.91 3.14
C PHE A 464 -14.09 -27.17 1.74
N ALA A 465 -15.15 -27.98 1.61
CA ALA A 465 -15.77 -28.30 0.33
C ALA A 465 -16.18 -27.02 -0.42
N ILE A 466 -15.86 -27.02 -1.72
CA ILE A 466 -16.17 -25.91 -2.64
C ILE A 466 -17.14 -26.41 -3.72
N ASP A 467 -17.69 -25.48 -4.49
CA ASP A 467 -18.59 -25.83 -5.60
C ASP A 467 -17.84 -26.68 -6.64
N SER A 468 -18.49 -27.72 -7.17
CA SER A 468 -17.88 -28.68 -8.10
C SER A 468 -17.27 -28.01 -9.34
N ASP A 469 -17.91 -26.94 -9.82
CA ASP A 469 -17.43 -26.17 -10.97
C ASP A 469 -16.12 -25.42 -10.71
N ALA A 470 -15.83 -25.10 -9.44
CA ALA A 470 -14.63 -24.41 -9.00
C ALA A 470 -13.49 -25.37 -8.59
N LEU A 471 -13.71 -26.69 -8.64
CA LEU A 471 -12.64 -27.64 -8.36
C LEU A 471 -11.47 -27.45 -9.34
N PRO A 472 -10.22 -27.43 -8.84
CA PRO A 472 -9.06 -27.19 -9.67
C PRO A 472 -8.79 -28.37 -10.62
N ASP A 473 -8.38 -28.05 -11.85
CA ASP A 473 -7.84 -29.02 -12.80
C ASP A 473 -6.39 -29.37 -12.46
N TYR A 474 -5.65 -28.40 -11.87
CA TYR A 474 -4.28 -28.57 -11.41
C TYR A 474 -4.08 -27.92 -10.05
N ILE A 475 -3.26 -28.57 -9.22
CA ILE A 475 -2.76 -28.01 -7.96
C ILE A 475 -1.23 -27.96 -8.03
N LEU A 476 -0.68 -26.76 -7.84
CA LEU A 476 0.76 -26.51 -7.88
C LEU A 476 1.22 -26.02 -6.50
N PHE A 477 2.34 -26.54 -6.02
CA PHE A 477 2.96 -26.12 -4.77
C PHE A 477 4.19 -25.26 -5.06
N GLN A 478 4.09 -23.98 -4.80
CA GLN A 478 5.20 -23.03 -4.93
C GLN A 478 4.91 -21.75 -4.15
N SER A 479 5.98 -20.99 -3.86
CA SER A 479 5.82 -19.66 -3.29
C SER A 479 5.15 -18.70 -4.27
N LEU A 480 4.29 -17.83 -3.77
CA LEU A 480 3.60 -16.82 -4.57
C LEU A 480 4.52 -15.62 -4.79
N PRO A 481 4.84 -15.25 -6.06
CA PRO A 481 5.68 -14.10 -6.35
C PRO A 481 4.99 -12.82 -5.87
N LYS A 482 5.75 -11.92 -5.25
CA LYS A 482 5.25 -10.67 -4.69
C LYS A 482 5.93 -9.47 -5.32
N SER A 483 5.19 -8.37 -5.44
CA SER A 483 5.71 -7.13 -6.03
C SER A 483 5.27 -5.88 -5.25
N GLY A 484 6.10 -4.83 -5.38
CA GLY A 484 5.87 -3.53 -4.77
C GLY A 484 6.11 -3.51 -3.25
N ARG A 485 6.11 -2.31 -2.65
CA ARG A 485 6.27 -2.12 -1.19
C ARG A 485 5.20 -2.82 -0.36
N GLN A 486 4.02 -3.05 -0.93
CA GLN A 486 2.90 -3.70 -0.24
C GLN A 486 2.98 -5.23 -0.29
N GLN A 487 4.00 -5.80 -0.96
CA GLN A 487 4.20 -7.25 -1.07
C GLN A 487 2.94 -8.00 -1.52
N LYS A 488 2.22 -7.44 -2.51
CA LYS A 488 1.06 -8.09 -3.12
C LYS A 488 1.51 -9.19 -4.08
N VAL A 489 0.68 -10.25 -4.20
CA VAL A 489 0.92 -11.31 -5.21
C VAL A 489 0.94 -10.69 -6.60
N ASP A 490 2.00 -10.97 -7.34
CA ASP A 490 2.14 -10.59 -8.74
C ASP A 490 1.50 -11.64 -9.65
N LEU A 491 0.22 -11.43 -9.92
CA LEU A 491 -0.57 -12.39 -10.73
C LEU A 491 -0.02 -12.57 -12.14
N SER A 492 0.60 -11.54 -12.73
CA SER A 492 1.20 -11.65 -14.07
C SER A 492 2.37 -12.61 -14.06
N LEU A 493 3.31 -12.39 -13.13
CA LEU A 493 4.47 -13.25 -12.98
C LEU A 493 4.06 -14.67 -12.57
N LEU A 494 3.06 -14.79 -11.67
CA LEU A 494 2.53 -16.10 -11.27
C LEU A 494 1.94 -16.84 -12.46
N THR A 495 1.13 -16.15 -13.29
CA THR A 495 0.52 -16.73 -14.48
C THR A 495 1.57 -17.22 -15.48
N GLU A 496 2.64 -16.47 -15.71
CA GLU A 496 3.76 -16.89 -16.58
C GLU A 496 4.46 -18.13 -16.03
N GLN A 497 4.78 -18.13 -14.73
CA GLN A 497 5.39 -19.28 -14.06
C GLN A 497 4.51 -20.53 -14.17
N VAL A 498 3.22 -20.38 -13.90
CA VAL A 498 2.27 -21.50 -13.98
C VAL A 498 2.15 -22.03 -15.42
N LYS A 499 2.01 -21.16 -16.42
CA LYS A 499 1.97 -21.57 -17.84
C LYS A 499 3.19 -22.38 -18.25
N SER A 500 4.37 -22.06 -17.73
CA SER A 500 5.60 -22.82 -18.04
C SER A 500 5.64 -24.21 -17.40
N GLN A 501 4.85 -24.43 -16.34
CA GLN A 501 4.80 -25.70 -15.58
C GLN A 501 3.67 -26.63 -16.01
N LEU A 502 2.59 -26.10 -16.62
CA LEU A 502 1.40 -26.89 -16.98
C LEU A 502 1.67 -28.13 -17.86
N PRO A 503 2.61 -28.13 -18.84
CA PRO A 503 2.92 -29.33 -19.62
C PRO A 503 3.45 -30.51 -18.81
N SER A 504 4.03 -30.22 -17.62
CA SER A 504 4.61 -31.22 -16.72
C SER A 504 3.76 -31.46 -15.46
N ALA A 505 2.65 -30.74 -15.29
CA ALA A 505 1.78 -30.85 -14.11
C ALA A 505 0.82 -32.06 -14.21
N THR A 506 0.55 -32.68 -13.06
CA THR A 506 -0.38 -33.81 -12.98
C THR A 506 -1.82 -33.33 -13.19
N ILE A 507 -2.53 -33.87 -14.18
CA ILE A 507 -3.96 -33.64 -14.39
C ILE A 507 -4.70 -34.36 -13.25
N LEU A 508 -5.58 -33.66 -12.55
CA LEU A 508 -6.43 -34.21 -11.52
C LEU A 508 -7.73 -34.72 -12.20
N SER A 509 -7.87 -36.02 -12.33
CA SER A 509 -9.07 -36.69 -12.89
C SER A 509 -10.18 -36.83 -11.83
#